data_f162311bb6e19d55f1c5e01e44ff5cef
#
_entry.id   f162311bb6e19d55f1c5e01e44ff5cef
#
_cell.length_a   1.000
_cell.length_b   1.000
_cell.length_c   1.000
_cell.angle_alpha   90.00
_cell.angle_beta   90.00
_cell.angle_gamma   90.00
#
_symmetry.space_group_name_H-M   'P 1'
#
loop_
_entity.id
_entity.type
_entity.pdbx_description
1 polymer ?
#
loop_
_entity_poly.entity_id
_entity_poly.type
_entity_poly.pdbx_seq_one_letter_code
_entity_poly.pdbx_strand_id
1 'polypeptide(L)'
;LDNLIIMPFSVEFSKTSPHDFVTKYLIGQLGARVIVFGHNHHFGHERKGDYSYLHELSSELNFEVEEMPLKVIEDETVSSAKIRKALAAGDIQKANAYLNHQYSIKGVLKKGRPVKVLSENDSISVDFDQKEKLIPPPGVYATKLMAKSQCLKSMTLISVKDGLKPAVESLPVETDYSPEGEKGILLFYKQVYAGDPVGTGSGEEKLLKNARADVEDLIY
;
A
#
# COMPACT_ATOMS: atom_id res chain seq x y z
N LEU A 1 -12.29 -7.98 -8.20
CA LEU A 1 -12.25 -9.41 -7.85
C LEU A 1 -13.56 -9.77 -7.16
N ASP A 2 -14.25 -10.77 -7.67
CA ASP A 2 -15.53 -11.20 -7.11
C ASP A 2 -15.33 -12.20 -5.97
N ASN A 3 -14.26 -13.01 -6.07
CA ASN A 3 -13.91 -14.01 -5.06
C ASN A 3 -12.41 -14.01 -4.76
N LEU A 4 -12.06 -14.27 -3.49
CA LEU A 4 -10.70 -14.50 -3.02
C LEU A 4 -10.65 -15.86 -2.33
N ILE A 5 -9.82 -16.77 -2.83
CA ILE A 5 -9.63 -18.09 -2.25
C ILE A 5 -8.31 -18.11 -1.49
N ILE A 6 -8.36 -18.35 -0.19
CA ILE A 6 -7.19 -18.44 0.67
C ILE A 6 -6.96 -19.92 0.99
N MET A 7 -5.84 -20.46 0.50
CA MET A 7 -5.44 -21.84 0.79
C MET A 7 -4.38 -21.86 1.89
N PRO A 8 -4.56 -22.65 2.98
CA PRO A 8 -3.53 -22.82 3.98
C PRO A 8 -2.26 -23.43 3.37
N PHE A 9 -1.13 -22.77 3.52
CA PHE A 9 0.15 -23.24 2.98
C PHE A 9 0.82 -24.19 4.00
N SER A 10 0.42 -25.48 3.98
CA SER A 10 1.00 -26.54 4.81
C SER A 10 2.24 -27.17 4.15
N VAL A 11 3.04 -27.91 4.92
CA VAL A 11 4.16 -28.70 4.39
C VAL A 11 3.69 -29.72 3.34
N GLU A 12 2.52 -30.31 3.53
CA GLU A 12 1.93 -31.24 2.55
C GLU A 12 1.54 -30.50 1.27
N PHE A 13 0.86 -29.35 1.41
CA PHE A 13 0.46 -28.54 0.25
C PHE A 13 1.69 -28.03 -0.54
N SER A 14 2.78 -27.70 0.13
CA SER A 14 4.04 -27.26 -0.52
C SER A 14 4.68 -28.34 -1.41
N LYS A 15 4.34 -29.60 -1.20
CA LYS A 15 4.81 -30.75 -2.00
C LYS A 15 3.89 -31.07 -3.18
N THR A 16 2.79 -30.37 -3.35
CA THR A 16 1.85 -30.57 -4.45
C THR A 16 2.55 -30.33 -5.79
N SER A 17 2.52 -31.32 -6.67
CA SER A 17 3.11 -31.20 -8.00
C SER A 17 2.39 -30.11 -8.83
N PRO A 18 3.03 -29.49 -9.81
CA PRO A 18 2.34 -28.56 -10.73
C PRO A 18 1.12 -29.19 -11.39
N HIS A 19 1.24 -30.45 -11.80
CA HIS A 19 0.14 -31.20 -12.40
C HIS A 19 -1.05 -31.34 -11.45
N ASP A 20 -0.81 -31.82 -10.23
CA ASP A 20 -1.86 -31.99 -9.22
C ASP A 20 -2.48 -30.65 -8.80
N PHE A 21 -1.69 -29.60 -8.74
CA PHE A 21 -2.20 -28.25 -8.43
C PHE A 21 -3.22 -27.80 -9.50
N VAL A 22 -2.90 -27.96 -10.76
CA VAL A 22 -3.81 -27.59 -11.86
C VAL A 22 -5.02 -28.52 -11.89
N THR A 23 -4.81 -29.84 -11.96
CA THR A 23 -5.89 -30.82 -12.19
C THR A 23 -6.85 -30.93 -11.02
N LYS A 24 -6.33 -31.01 -9.78
CA LYS A 24 -7.19 -31.22 -8.60
C LYS A 24 -7.80 -29.92 -8.10
N TYR A 25 -6.99 -28.83 -8.01
CA TYR A 25 -7.47 -27.60 -7.40
C TYR A 25 -8.06 -26.63 -8.42
N LEU A 26 -7.32 -26.25 -9.47
CA LEU A 26 -7.81 -25.22 -10.39
C LEU A 26 -8.95 -25.74 -11.26
N ILE A 27 -8.79 -26.91 -11.89
CA ILE A 27 -9.81 -27.46 -12.77
C ILE A 27 -10.85 -28.25 -11.97
N GLY A 28 -10.41 -29.19 -11.12
CA GLY A 28 -11.31 -30.12 -10.43
C GLY A 28 -12.17 -29.48 -9.36
N GLN A 29 -11.63 -28.64 -8.51
CA GLN A 29 -12.37 -28.00 -7.40
C GLN A 29 -12.96 -26.65 -7.78
N LEU A 30 -12.20 -25.81 -8.51
CA LEU A 30 -12.63 -24.45 -8.85
C LEU A 30 -13.34 -24.36 -10.20
N GLY A 31 -13.21 -25.38 -11.05
CA GLY A 31 -13.82 -25.38 -12.40
C GLY A 31 -13.24 -24.28 -13.29
N ALA A 32 -11.97 -23.91 -13.11
CA ALA A 32 -11.33 -22.86 -13.90
C ALA A 32 -11.32 -23.23 -15.38
N ARG A 33 -11.79 -22.33 -16.23
CA ARG A 33 -11.76 -22.47 -17.68
C ARG A 33 -10.72 -21.58 -18.36
N VAL A 34 -10.37 -20.48 -17.69
CA VAL A 34 -9.31 -19.55 -18.09
C VAL A 34 -8.38 -19.33 -16.91
N ILE A 35 -7.10 -19.49 -17.11
CA ILE A 35 -6.07 -19.23 -16.11
C ILE A 35 -5.20 -18.07 -16.58
N VAL A 36 -5.28 -16.93 -15.89
CA VAL A 36 -4.44 -15.77 -16.16
C VAL A 36 -3.13 -15.92 -15.35
N PHE A 37 -2.00 -15.89 -16.04
CA PHE A 37 -0.72 -16.21 -15.47
C PHE A 37 0.31 -15.08 -15.67
N GLY A 38 0.95 -14.65 -14.61
CA GLY A 38 1.96 -13.59 -14.70
C GLY A 38 3.29 -14.12 -15.28
N HIS A 39 3.92 -13.38 -16.17
CA HIS A 39 5.14 -13.74 -16.89
C HIS A 39 6.26 -14.37 -16.04
N ASN A 40 6.50 -13.86 -14.83
CA ASN A 40 7.54 -14.37 -13.92
C ASN A 40 6.99 -15.24 -12.79
N HIS A 41 5.76 -15.67 -12.88
CA HIS A 41 5.18 -16.50 -11.84
C HIS A 41 5.60 -17.96 -11.99
N HIS A 42 5.73 -18.66 -10.87
CA HIS A 42 5.98 -20.11 -10.81
C HIS A 42 5.14 -20.71 -9.70
N PHE A 43 4.70 -21.94 -9.90
CA PHE A 43 3.84 -22.66 -8.96
C PHE A 43 4.23 -24.14 -8.81
N GLY A 44 3.58 -24.81 -7.87
CA GLY A 44 3.82 -26.21 -7.57
C GLY A 44 5.16 -26.47 -6.85
N HIS A 45 5.39 -27.72 -6.54
CA HIS A 45 6.60 -28.15 -5.82
C HIS A 45 7.87 -27.77 -6.59
N GLU A 46 8.85 -27.22 -5.88
CA GLU A 46 10.13 -26.75 -6.45
C GLU A 46 9.98 -25.70 -7.56
N ARG A 47 8.82 -25.03 -7.65
CA ARG A 47 8.54 -24.01 -8.67
C ARG A 47 8.63 -24.53 -10.12
N LYS A 48 8.35 -25.81 -10.33
CA LYS A 48 8.46 -26.47 -11.64
C LYS A 48 7.33 -26.13 -12.62
N GLY A 49 6.24 -25.55 -12.13
CA GLY A 49 5.15 -25.02 -12.97
C GLY A 49 5.46 -23.59 -13.41
N ASP A 50 5.38 -23.34 -14.71
CA ASP A 50 5.52 -22.03 -15.36
C ASP A 50 4.46 -21.86 -16.46
N TYR A 51 4.58 -20.78 -17.23
CA TYR A 51 3.66 -20.52 -18.34
C TYR A 51 3.69 -21.63 -19.40
N SER A 52 4.87 -22.08 -19.81
CA SER A 52 5.03 -23.11 -20.84
C SER A 52 4.38 -24.41 -20.41
N TYR A 53 4.59 -24.79 -19.15
CA TYR A 53 3.94 -25.96 -18.57
C TYR A 53 2.41 -25.87 -18.56
N LEU A 54 1.85 -24.71 -18.19
CA LEU A 54 0.40 -24.48 -18.24
C LEU A 54 -0.14 -24.54 -19.65
N HIS A 55 0.59 -23.96 -20.62
CA HIS A 55 0.19 -23.96 -22.02
C HIS A 55 0.17 -25.37 -22.61
N GLU A 56 1.15 -26.22 -22.30
CA GLU A 56 1.13 -27.64 -22.71
C GLU A 56 -0.08 -28.38 -22.10
N LEU A 57 -0.29 -28.21 -20.78
CA LEU A 57 -1.38 -28.88 -20.07
C LEU A 57 -2.77 -28.38 -20.48
N SER A 58 -2.88 -27.14 -20.96
CA SER A 58 -4.16 -26.56 -21.39
C SER A 58 -4.81 -27.31 -22.56
N SER A 59 -3.97 -27.82 -23.46
CA SER A 59 -4.45 -28.61 -24.61
C SER A 59 -5.02 -29.97 -24.19
N GLU A 60 -4.48 -30.56 -23.11
CA GLU A 60 -4.94 -31.85 -22.60
C GLU A 60 -6.20 -31.73 -21.75
N LEU A 61 -6.31 -30.67 -20.96
CA LEU A 61 -7.39 -30.49 -19.99
C LEU A 61 -8.48 -29.52 -20.42
N ASN A 62 -8.41 -29.00 -21.64
CA ASN A 62 -9.44 -28.13 -22.26
C ASN A 62 -9.73 -26.86 -21.43
N PHE A 63 -8.68 -26.11 -21.09
CA PHE A 63 -8.76 -24.76 -20.49
C PHE A 63 -7.89 -23.78 -21.28
N GLU A 64 -8.12 -22.49 -21.12
CA GLU A 64 -7.36 -21.43 -21.77
C GLU A 64 -6.32 -20.84 -20.81
N VAL A 65 -5.17 -20.44 -21.35
CA VAL A 65 -4.11 -19.76 -20.58
C VAL A 65 -3.84 -18.40 -21.20
N GLU A 66 -3.96 -17.36 -20.40
CA GLU A 66 -3.60 -16.01 -20.78
C GLU A 66 -2.33 -15.57 -20.03
N GLU A 67 -1.32 -15.14 -20.77
CA GLU A 67 -0.12 -14.58 -20.17
C GLU A 67 -0.29 -13.07 -19.91
N MET A 68 -0.10 -12.66 -18.66
CA MET A 68 -0.09 -11.25 -18.33
C MET A 68 1.32 -10.69 -18.53
N PRO A 69 1.49 -9.71 -19.44
CA PRO A 69 2.81 -9.14 -19.73
C PRO A 69 3.40 -8.41 -18.53
N LEU A 70 4.72 -8.28 -18.53
CA LEU A 70 5.44 -7.46 -17.57
C LEU A 70 5.01 -6.00 -17.70
N LYS A 71 4.69 -5.37 -16.58
CA LYS A 71 4.46 -3.93 -16.55
C LYS A 71 5.81 -3.21 -16.48
N VAL A 72 6.04 -2.32 -17.44
CA VAL A 72 7.21 -1.46 -17.49
C VAL A 72 6.78 -0.01 -17.30
N ILE A 73 7.49 0.74 -16.47
CA ILE A 73 7.29 2.17 -16.22
C ILE A 73 8.67 2.82 -16.24
N GLU A 74 8.83 3.87 -17.05
CA GLU A 74 10.11 4.58 -17.23
C GLU A 74 11.28 3.61 -17.52
N ASP A 75 11.07 2.67 -18.46
CA ASP A 75 12.02 1.62 -18.86
C ASP A 75 12.41 0.65 -17.72
N GLU A 76 11.72 0.69 -16.61
CA GLU A 76 11.92 -0.22 -15.48
C GLU A 76 10.77 -1.23 -15.32
N THR A 77 11.11 -2.50 -15.23
CA THR A 77 10.14 -3.55 -14.88
C THR A 77 9.65 -3.35 -13.45
N VAL A 78 8.32 -3.26 -13.27
CA VAL A 78 7.69 -3.11 -11.96
C VAL A 78 7.83 -4.41 -11.15
N SER A 79 8.23 -4.29 -9.89
CA SER A 79 8.29 -5.41 -8.95
C SER A 79 7.98 -4.95 -7.52
N SER A 80 7.55 -5.89 -6.68
CA SER A 80 7.31 -5.61 -5.26
C SER A 80 8.56 -5.09 -4.53
N ALA A 81 9.76 -5.52 -4.93
CA ALA A 81 11.01 -5.04 -4.37
C ALA A 81 11.25 -3.56 -4.69
N LYS A 82 10.99 -3.14 -5.94
CA LYS A 82 11.12 -1.73 -6.36
C LYS A 82 10.09 -0.84 -5.68
N ILE A 83 8.84 -1.30 -5.54
CA ILE A 83 7.80 -0.58 -4.80
C ILE A 83 8.23 -0.36 -3.33
N ARG A 84 8.70 -1.41 -2.65
CA ARG A 84 9.17 -1.30 -1.27
C ARG A 84 10.36 -0.35 -1.15
N LYS A 85 11.30 -0.38 -2.10
CA LYS A 85 12.46 0.52 -2.13
C LYS A 85 12.02 1.97 -2.29
N ALA A 86 11.09 2.26 -3.20
CA ALA A 86 10.55 3.61 -3.38
C ALA A 86 9.84 4.11 -2.11
N LEU A 87 8.99 3.28 -1.50
CA LEU A 87 8.33 3.62 -0.23
C LEU A 87 9.33 3.89 0.90
N ALA A 88 10.36 3.05 1.04
CA ALA A 88 11.39 3.22 2.06
C ALA A 88 12.27 4.46 1.85
N ALA A 89 12.38 4.93 0.62
CA ALA A 89 13.07 6.17 0.27
C ALA A 89 12.19 7.43 0.41
N GLY A 90 10.89 7.28 0.70
CA GLY A 90 9.91 8.39 0.71
C GLY A 90 9.46 8.83 -0.68
N ASP A 91 9.91 8.16 -1.74
CA ASP A 91 9.49 8.46 -3.11
C ASP A 91 8.09 7.90 -3.39
N ILE A 92 7.12 8.58 -2.81
CA ILE A 92 5.70 8.20 -2.88
C ILE A 92 5.18 8.26 -4.31
N GLN A 93 5.62 9.24 -5.09
CA GLN A 93 5.17 9.41 -6.47
C GLN A 93 5.60 8.22 -7.35
N LYS A 94 6.85 7.79 -7.23
CA LYS A 94 7.37 6.60 -7.92
C LYS A 94 6.67 5.31 -7.44
N ALA A 95 6.45 5.17 -6.14
CA ALA A 95 5.71 4.05 -5.59
C ALA A 95 4.27 3.98 -6.14
N ASN A 96 3.57 5.11 -6.20
CA ASN A 96 2.22 5.23 -6.76
C ASN A 96 2.19 4.90 -8.26
N ALA A 97 3.17 5.38 -9.02
CA ALA A 97 3.32 5.04 -10.44
C ALA A 97 3.45 3.52 -10.64
N TYR A 98 4.31 2.87 -9.86
CA TYR A 98 4.47 1.42 -9.91
C TYR A 98 3.20 0.66 -9.48
N LEU A 99 2.50 1.15 -8.44
CA LEU A 99 1.25 0.55 -7.96
C LEU A 99 0.06 0.80 -8.89
N ASN A 100 0.11 1.86 -9.71
CA ASN A 100 -1.02 2.40 -10.48
C ASN A 100 -2.21 2.88 -9.62
N HIS A 101 -1.93 3.19 -8.37
CA HIS A 101 -2.87 3.80 -7.43
C HIS A 101 -2.10 4.42 -6.25
N GLN A 102 -2.75 5.26 -5.46
CA GLN A 102 -2.15 5.88 -4.28
C GLN A 102 -1.83 4.81 -3.21
N TYR A 103 -0.62 4.88 -2.68
CA TYR A 103 -0.28 4.10 -1.49
C TYR A 103 -1.18 4.48 -0.33
N SER A 104 -1.66 3.51 0.42
CA SER A 104 -2.66 3.77 1.47
C SER A 104 -2.32 3.07 2.78
N ILE A 105 -2.68 3.71 3.89
CA ILE A 105 -2.67 3.12 5.23
C ILE A 105 -4.11 3.13 5.74
N LYS A 106 -4.59 1.97 6.19
CA LYS A 106 -5.90 1.81 6.82
C LYS A 106 -5.71 1.69 8.32
N GLY A 107 -6.57 2.35 9.09
CA GLY A 107 -6.49 2.28 10.55
C GLY A 107 -7.74 2.81 11.23
N VAL A 108 -7.71 2.80 12.55
CA VAL A 108 -8.72 3.44 13.40
C VAL A 108 -8.28 4.87 13.65
N LEU A 109 -9.17 5.81 13.37
CA LEU A 109 -8.92 7.23 13.56
C LEU A 109 -9.24 7.61 15.00
N LYS A 110 -8.29 8.25 15.65
CA LYS A 110 -8.43 8.73 17.05
C LYS A 110 -7.99 10.19 17.12
N LYS A 111 -8.47 10.89 18.13
CA LYS A 111 -7.93 12.21 18.46
C LYS A 111 -6.44 12.09 18.74
N GLY A 112 -5.64 12.86 18.03
CA GLY A 112 -4.18 12.88 18.15
C GLY A 112 -3.70 14.00 19.08
N ARG A 113 -2.45 14.41 18.89
CA ARG A 113 -1.84 15.49 19.65
C ARG A 113 -2.17 16.85 19.06
N PRO A 114 -2.29 17.92 19.86
CA PRO A 114 -2.39 19.27 19.32
C PRO A 114 -1.09 19.65 18.60
N VAL A 115 -1.22 20.07 17.35
CA VAL A 115 -0.13 20.63 16.55
C VAL A 115 -0.34 22.15 16.49
N LYS A 116 -0.15 22.81 17.62
CA LYS A 116 -0.49 24.21 17.88
C LYS A 116 0.05 25.21 16.86
N VAL A 117 1.12 24.84 16.17
CA VAL A 117 1.75 25.67 15.14
C VAL A 117 0.94 25.78 13.86
N LEU A 118 0.09 24.79 13.57
CA LEU A 118 -0.60 24.64 12.29
C LEU A 118 -2.12 24.78 12.39
N SER A 119 -2.67 24.45 13.54
CA SER A 119 -4.11 24.41 13.76
C SER A 119 -4.40 24.55 15.25
N GLU A 120 -5.50 25.22 15.60
CA GLU A 120 -6.04 25.19 16.96
C GLU A 120 -6.63 23.79 17.28
N ASN A 121 -6.85 22.98 16.24
CA ASN A 121 -7.42 21.65 16.36
C ASN A 121 -6.33 20.59 16.59
N ASP A 122 -6.73 19.52 17.26
CA ASP A 122 -5.88 18.35 17.45
C ASP A 122 -5.68 17.60 16.13
N SER A 123 -4.51 16.99 15.97
CA SER A 123 -4.28 16.07 14.86
C SER A 123 -5.18 14.83 14.95
N ILE A 124 -5.28 14.10 13.87
CA ILE A 124 -5.94 12.81 13.82
C ILE A 124 -4.86 11.74 13.81
N SER A 125 -4.77 10.97 14.89
CA SER A 125 -3.88 9.82 14.96
C SER A 125 -4.49 8.65 14.20
N VAL A 126 -3.70 8.01 13.35
CA VAL A 126 -4.09 6.81 12.61
C VAL A 126 -3.47 5.60 13.27
N ASP A 127 -4.27 4.84 14.03
CA ASP A 127 -3.86 3.61 14.69
C ASP A 127 -4.03 2.42 13.74
N PHE A 128 -2.92 1.95 13.21
CA PHE A 128 -2.89 0.85 12.24
C PHE A 128 -2.38 -0.43 12.91
N ASP A 129 -3.14 -1.50 12.77
CA ASP A 129 -2.83 -2.82 13.36
C ASP A 129 -2.09 -3.78 12.41
N GLN A 130 -1.78 -3.34 11.21
CA GLN A 130 -1.10 -4.17 10.21
C GLN A 130 0.41 -4.16 10.46
N LYS A 131 0.92 -5.14 11.19
CA LYS A 131 2.37 -5.29 11.49
C LYS A 131 3.25 -5.34 10.23
N GLU A 132 2.70 -5.89 9.14
CA GLU A 132 3.39 -6.07 7.85
C GLU A 132 3.28 -4.84 6.93
N LYS A 133 2.54 -3.81 7.32
CA LYS A 133 2.36 -2.61 6.50
C LYS A 133 3.61 -1.75 6.56
N LEU A 134 4.18 -1.45 5.39
CA LEU A 134 5.29 -0.51 5.30
C LEU A 134 4.80 0.91 5.60
N ILE A 135 5.42 1.54 6.57
CA ILE A 135 5.19 2.96 6.84
C ILE A 135 6.30 3.74 6.16
N PRO A 136 5.99 4.78 5.37
CA PRO A 136 7.01 5.66 4.80
C PRO A 136 7.91 6.25 5.88
N PRO A 137 9.13 6.69 5.55
CA PRO A 137 10.08 7.25 6.52
C PRO A 137 9.53 8.50 7.22
N PRO A 138 10.14 8.93 8.33
CA PRO A 138 9.79 10.19 8.99
C PRO A 138 9.76 11.36 8.01
N GLY A 139 8.73 12.18 8.10
CA GLY A 139 8.54 13.29 7.19
C GLY A 139 7.14 13.88 7.21
N VAL A 140 6.92 14.84 6.33
CA VAL A 140 5.63 15.46 6.06
C VAL A 140 5.15 15.04 4.68
N TYR A 141 3.89 14.65 4.58
CA TYR A 141 3.30 14.10 3.37
C TYR A 141 2.01 14.81 3.00
N ALA A 142 1.84 15.06 1.71
CA ALA A 142 0.55 15.43 1.13
C ALA A 142 -0.32 14.18 1.03
N THR A 143 -1.50 14.20 1.65
CA THR A 143 -2.39 13.04 1.77
C THR A 143 -3.85 13.42 1.60
N LYS A 144 -4.71 12.42 1.36
CA LYS A 144 -6.15 12.54 1.57
C LYS A 144 -6.59 11.56 2.66
N LEU A 145 -7.36 12.05 3.61
CA LEU A 145 -7.99 11.24 4.63
C LEU A 145 -9.42 10.91 4.21
N MET A 146 -9.70 9.64 4.00
CA MET A 146 -11.04 9.14 3.74
C MET A 146 -11.63 8.57 5.02
N ALA A 147 -12.71 9.18 5.50
CA ALA A 147 -13.41 8.77 6.72
C ALA A 147 -14.92 8.93 6.53
N LYS A 148 -15.70 7.88 6.86
CA LYS A 148 -17.13 7.82 6.54
C LYS A 148 -17.36 8.12 5.04
N SER A 149 -18.13 9.12 4.72
CA SER A 149 -18.40 9.60 3.35
C SER A 149 -17.57 10.82 2.95
N GLN A 150 -16.59 11.23 3.77
CA GLN A 150 -15.77 12.42 3.54
C GLN A 150 -14.41 12.02 2.98
N CYS A 151 -13.91 12.88 2.08
CA CYS A 151 -12.55 12.81 1.54
C CYS A 151 -11.87 14.16 1.79
N LEU A 152 -11.00 14.21 2.79
CA LEU A 152 -10.41 15.43 3.29
C LEU A 152 -8.97 15.56 2.80
N LYS A 153 -8.61 16.71 2.21
CA LYS A 153 -7.20 17.06 2.01
C LYS A 153 -6.53 17.15 3.36
N SER A 154 -5.37 16.54 3.50
CA SER A 154 -4.66 16.52 4.77
C SER A 154 -3.15 16.54 4.59
N MET A 155 -2.49 17.14 5.56
CA MET A 155 -1.07 17.04 5.76
C MET A 155 -0.82 15.94 6.80
N THR A 156 0.01 14.96 6.46
CA THR A 156 0.32 13.86 7.37
C THR A 156 1.76 13.93 7.83
N LEU A 157 1.94 13.87 9.14
CA LEU A 157 3.22 13.80 9.82
C LEU A 157 3.52 12.35 10.18
N ILE A 158 4.68 11.86 9.77
CA ILE A 158 5.22 10.58 10.23
C ILE A 158 6.44 10.87 11.08
N SER A 159 6.42 10.45 12.34
CA SER A 159 7.52 10.58 13.28
C SER A 159 7.85 9.25 13.93
N VAL A 160 9.10 9.04 14.29
CA VAL A 160 9.57 7.84 14.99
C VAL A 160 10.31 8.29 16.25
N LYS A 161 9.80 7.91 17.43
CA LYS A 161 10.56 8.03 18.68
C LYS A 161 11.37 6.77 18.89
N ASP A 162 12.56 6.91 19.45
CA ASP A 162 13.53 5.83 19.67
C ASP A 162 12.88 4.52 20.14
N GLY A 163 13.01 3.47 19.31
CA GLY A 163 12.50 2.12 19.59
C GLY A 163 10.98 1.94 19.58
N LEU A 164 10.22 2.96 19.21
CA LEU A 164 8.75 2.92 19.17
C LEU A 164 8.21 2.73 17.75
N LYS A 165 6.94 2.29 17.66
CA LYS A 165 6.21 2.30 16.40
C LYS A 165 6.15 3.72 15.82
N PRO A 166 6.22 3.86 14.47
CA PRO A 166 5.97 5.13 13.82
C PRO A 166 4.62 5.71 14.23
N ALA A 167 4.61 6.97 14.62
CA ALA A 167 3.37 7.72 14.82
C ALA A 167 2.96 8.35 13.49
N VAL A 168 1.70 8.15 13.11
CA VAL A 168 1.09 8.71 11.90
C VAL A 168 -0.03 9.65 12.33
N GLU A 169 0.17 10.93 12.11
CA GLU A 169 -0.74 11.99 12.52
C GLU A 169 -1.15 12.82 11.30
N SER A 170 -2.44 12.89 11.03
CA SER A 170 -3.02 13.62 9.92
C SER A 170 -3.70 14.89 10.39
N LEU A 171 -3.49 15.99 9.68
CA LEU A 171 -4.12 17.29 9.91
C LEU A 171 -4.92 17.65 8.67
N PRO A 172 -6.25 17.61 8.73
CA PRO A 172 -7.11 18.14 7.67
C PRO A 172 -6.84 19.62 7.45
N VAL A 173 -6.82 20.03 6.17
CA VAL A 173 -6.45 21.40 5.79
C VAL A 173 -7.63 22.37 5.90
N GLU A 174 -8.83 21.92 5.50
CA GLU A 174 -9.99 22.78 5.26
C GLU A 174 -11.15 22.58 6.25
N THR A 175 -11.06 21.67 7.21
CA THR A 175 -12.20 21.31 8.07
C THR A 175 -11.83 20.87 9.46
N ASP A 176 -12.69 21.16 10.41
CA ASP A 176 -12.63 20.71 11.81
C ASP A 176 -13.24 19.32 11.94
N TYR A 177 -12.57 18.32 11.40
CA TYR A 177 -13.01 16.96 11.53
C TYR A 177 -12.46 16.32 12.80
N SER A 178 -13.34 15.78 13.64
CA SER A 178 -12.99 15.06 14.86
C SER A 178 -13.42 13.60 14.75
N PRO A 179 -12.50 12.65 14.75
CA PRO A 179 -12.84 11.22 14.67
C PRO A 179 -13.34 10.70 16.01
N GLU A 180 -14.25 9.75 15.95
CA GLU A 180 -14.85 9.06 17.11
C GLU A 180 -14.47 7.56 17.15
N GLY A 181 -13.27 7.21 16.72
CA GLY A 181 -12.79 5.82 16.69
C GLY A 181 -13.23 5.03 15.47
N GLU A 182 -13.65 5.70 14.41
CA GLU A 182 -14.02 5.06 13.16
C GLU A 182 -12.82 4.60 12.33
N LYS A 183 -13.09 3.71 11.39
CA LYS A 183 -12.10 3.28 10.39
C LYS A 183 -11.92 4.35 9.33
N GLY A 184 -10.67 4.60 8.97
CA GLY A 184 -10.31 5.51 7.88
C GLY A 184 -9.18 4.96 7.00
N ILE A 185 -8.99 5.64 5.87
CA ILE A 185 -7.95 5.32 4.90
C ILE A 185 -7.19 6.62 4.62
N LEU A 186 -5.88 6.56 4.80
CA LEU A 186 -4.97 7.64 4.45
C LEU A 186 -4.31 7.31 3.10
N LEU A 187 -4.54 8.15 2.10
CA LEU A 187 -3.98 8.05 0.75
C LEU A 187 -2.80 8.99 0.61
N PHE A 188 -1.63 8.47 0.23
CA PHE A 188 -0.40 9.22 0.10
C PHE A 188 -0.17 9.68 -1.34
N TYR A 189 0.17 10.95 -1.53
CA TYR A 189 0.43 11.56 -2.84
C TYR A 189 1.89 11.92 -3.04
N LYS A 190 2.51 12.60 -2.07
CA LYS A 190 3.88 13.07 -2.18
C LYS A 190 4.50 13.28 -0.79
N GLN A 191 5.80 13.07 -0.65
CA GLN A 191 6.57 13.57 0.48
C GLN A 191 6.96 15.03 0.21
N VAL A 192 6.53 15.95 1.07
CA VAL A 192 6.83 17.39 0.94
C VAL A 192 8.03 17.79 1.79
N TYR A 193 8.32 17.04 2.85
CA TYR A 193 9.52 17.21 3.66
C TYR A 193 10.05 15.84 4.13
N ALA A 194 11.37 15.65 4.05
CA ALA A 194 12.06 14.45 4.53
C ALA A 194 12.76 14.75 5.85
N GLY A 195 12.63 13.86 6.83
CA GLY A 195 13.19 13.98 8.17
C GLY A 195 12.10 14.05 9.24
N ASP A 196 12.49 13.88 10.52
CA ASP A 196 11.52 13.91 11.62
C ASP A 196 10.92 15.33 11.74
N PRO A 197 9.61 15.49 11.59
CA PRO A 197 8.97 16.80 11.69
C PRO A 197 8.79 17.29 13.12
N VAL A 198 9.13 16.48 14.13
CA VAL A 198 8.92 16.78 15.55
C VAL A 198 10.27 16.97 16.25
N GLY A 199 10.48 18.11 16.89
CA GLY A 199 11.65 18.36 17.76
C GLY A 199 12.77 19.20 17.15
N THR A 200 12.52 19.92 16.06
CA THR A 200 13.53 20.77 15.39
C THR A 200 13.60 22.23 15.92
N GLY A 201 12.84 22.56 16.97
CA GLY A 201 12.88 23.90 17.59
C GLY A 201 12.24 25.01 16.76
N SER A 202 12.80 26.23 16.77
CA SER A 202 12.20 27.41 16.12
C SER A 202 12.03 27.32 14.59
N GLY A 203 12.68 26.36 13.94
CA GLY A 203 12.53 26.10 12.50
C GLY A 203 11.30 25.27 12.14
N GLU A 204 10.77 24.50 13.09
CA GLU A 204 9.63 23.59 12.89
C GLU A 204 8.38 24.33 12.43
N GLU A 205 8.07 25.46 13.03
CA GLU A 205 6.89 26.25 12.70
C GLU A 205 6.87 26.72 11.24
N LYS A 206 7.99 27.29 10.78
CA LYS A 206 8.14 27.77 9.41
C LYS A 206 8.06 26.62 8.40
N LEU A 207 8.71 25.49 8.72
CA LEU A 207 8.70 24.28 7.92
C LEU A 207 7.28 23.74 7.74
N LEU A 208 6.56 23.58 8.84
CA LEU A 208 5.20 23.03 8.82
C LEU A 208 4.22 23.98 8.12
N LYS A 209 4.36 25.31 8.25
CA LYS A 209 3.56 26.29 7.51
C LYS A 209 3.81 26.20 5.99
N ASN A 210 5.07 26.09 5.57
CA ASN A 210 5.41 25.93 4.15
C ASN A 210 4.88 24.61 3.61
N ALA A 211 5.08 23.52 4.34
CA ALA A 211 4.57 22.21 3.96
C ALA A 211 3.03 22.19 3.83
N ARG A 212 2.31 22.93 4.67
CA ARG A 212 0.85 23.07 4.55
C ARG A 212 0.45 23.75 3.25
N ALA A 213 1.10 24.86 2.90
CA ALA A 213 0.86 25.55 1.63
C ALA A 213 1.12 24.62 0.43
N ASP A 214 2.23 23.89 0.44
CA ASP A 214 2.55 22.89 -0.60
C ASP A 214 1.47 21.78 -0.71
N VAL A 215 0.88 21.36 0.41
CA VAL A 215 -0.21 20.37 0.41
C VAL A 215 -1.50 20.95 -0.19
N GLU A 216 -1.81 22.19 0.12
CA GLU A 216 -2.99 22.88 -0.42
C GLU A 216 -2.92 22.96 -1.95
N ASP A 217 -1.74 23.25 -2.50
CA ASP A 217 -1.51 23.38 -3.95
C ASP A 217 -1.41 22.03 -4.69
N LEU A 218 -0.94 20.97 -4.03
CA LEU A 218 -0.62 19.69 -4.67
C LEU A 218 -1.81 18.74 -4.85
N ILE A 219 -2.88 18.90 -4.07
CA ILE A 219 -3.98 17.94 -4.05
C ILE A 219 -5.26 18.63 -4.56
N TYR A 220 -5.56 18.47 -5.84
CA TYR A 220 -6.81 18.89 -6.47
C TYR A 220 -7.92 17.84 -6.33
#